data_1ef090474e078691137ec85a5c106f4c
#
_entry.id   1ef090474e078691137ec85a5c106f4c
#
_cell.length_a   1.000
_cell.length_b   1.000
_cell.length_c   1.000
_cell.angle_alpha   90.00
_cell.angle_beta   90.00
_cell.angle_gamma   90.00
#
_symmetry.space_group_name_H-M   'P 1'
#
loop_
_entity.id
_entity.type
_entity.pdbx_description
1 polymer ?
#
loop_
_entity_poly.entity_id
_entity_poly.type
_entity_poly.pdbx_seq_one_letter_code
_entity_poly.pdbx_strand_id
1 'polypeptide(L)'
;MAKEIKTIGVLTSGGDAPGMNAAIRAVVRTALNKGLKVKGIQKGYNGLINDEVIDMDKKSVSDIIQRGGTILYTARCLEFMTADGQKKAAEVCKKHGIDGIVVIGGDGSFRGAQKLAENGVNTIGLPGTIDLDIACTDYTIGFDTAVNTAMEAIDKIRDTSTSHERCSIIEVMGRNAGYIALWCGIANGAEDILLPERYDNDEQAIINHIIEGRKKGKKHHLIINAEGIGHSTGMARRIEAATGIETRATILGYMQRGGSPTCKDRMYASVMGSYAVDLLVEGKSNRLVAYKNGKFVDFDIDEALAMKKDINEYEFNVSALLSK
;
A
#
# COMPACT_ATOMS: atom_id res chain seq x y z
N MET A 1 -6.70 32.96 -16.07
CA MET A 1 -5.31 32.44 -16.07
C MET A 1 -5.15 31.54 -14.87
N ALA A 2 -4.63 30.33 -15.01
CA ALA A 2 -4.32 29.47 -13.87
C ALA A 2 -3.32 30.21 -12.97
N LYS A 3 -3.49 30.11 -11.65
CA LYS A 3 -2.60 30.73 -10.69
C LYS A 3 -1.23 30.06 -10.78
N GLU A 4 -0.17 30.85 -10.91
CA GLU A 4 1.21 30.33 -10.95
C GLU A 4 1.55 29.62 -9.63
N ILE A 5 2.02 28.38 -9.71
CA ILE A 5 2.46 27.61 -8.55
C ILE A 5 3.84 28.11 -8.08
N LYS A 6 3.95 28.51 -6.83
CA LYS A 6 5.20 29.00 -6.18
C LYS A 6 5.63 28.16 -5.00
N THR A 7 4.65 27.58 -4.29
CA THR A 7 4.90 26.76 -3.10
C THR A 7 4.08 25.48 -3.16
N ILE A 8 4.75 24.35 -2.99
CA ILE A 8 4.12 23.02 -2.96
C ILE A 8 4.18 22.47 -1.55
N GLY A 9 3.04 21.94 -1.06
CA GLY A 9 2.96 21.10 0.11
C GLY A 9 3.16 19.62 -0.22
N VAL A 10 3.71 18.84 0.71
CA VAL A 10 3.78 17.38 0.62
C VAL A 10 3.40 16.77 1.96
N LEU A 11 2.55 15.76 1.93
CA LEU A 11 2.14 14.98 3.11
C LEU A 11 2.05 13.49 2.81
N THR A 12 2.17 12.68 3.86
CA THR A 12 1.84 11.26 3.87
C THR A 12 0.62 11.01 4.75
N SER A 13 -0.30 10.17 4.30
CA SER A 13 -1.57 9.91 4.99
C SER A 13 -1.97 8.44 4.90
N GLY A 14 -2.65 7.95 5.91
CA GLY A 14 -3.04 6.54 6.00
C GLY A 14 -1.96 5.65 6.63
N GLY A 15 -1.89 4.39 6.22
CA GLY A 15 -0.81 3.49 6.63
C GLY A 15 0.50 3.87 5.94
N ASP A 16 1.61 3.72 6.66
CA ASP A 16 2.92 3.88 6.05
C ASP A 16 3.23 2.71 5.09
N ALA A 17 4.05 3.01 4.09
CA ALA A 17 4.49 2.04 3.10
C ALA A 17 5.97 2.28 2.75
N PRO A 18 6.78 1.22 2.57
CA PRO A 18 8.16 1.36 2.16
C PRO A 18 8.25 2.05 0.79
N GLY A 19 9.02 3.14 0.70
CA GLY A 19 9.10 3.98 -0.49
C GLY A 19 8.43 5.35 -0.36
N MET A 20 7.63 5.59 0.69
CA MET A 20 7.07 6.93 0.95
C MET A 20 8.16 8.00 1.08
N ASN A 21 9.29 7.69 1.74
CA ASN A 21 10.42 8.61 1.83
C ASN A 21 11.07 8.88 0.46
N ALA A 22 11.14 7.90 -0.42
CA ALA A 22 11.63 8.09 -1.78
C ALA A 22 10.70 9.02 -2.58
N ALA A 23 9.38 8.89 -2.41
CA ALA A 23 8.38 9.77 -3.02
C ALA A 23 8.49 11.21 -2.48
N ILE A 24 8.56 11.39 -1.15
CA ILE A 24 8.78 12.71 -0.53
C ILE A 24 10.04 13.36 -1.09
N ARG A 25 11.15 12.60 -1.14
CA ARG A 25 12.43 13.09 -1.68
C ARG A 25 12.30 13.55 -3.13
N ALA A 26 11.59 12.78 -3.95
CA ALA A 26 11.40 13.12 -5.36
C ALA A 26 10.57 14.41 -5.51
N VAL A 27 9.45 14.54 -4.79
CA VAL A 27 8.62 15.76 -4.78
C VAL A 27 9.48 16.97 -4.37
N VAL A 28 10.18 16.89 -3.24
CA VAL A 28 10.96 18.01 -2.72
C VAL A 28 12.06 18.41 -3.70
N ARG A 29 12.85 17.47 -4.19
CA ARG A 29 13.99 17.77 -5.09
C ARG A 29 13.53 18.30 -6.44
N THR A 30 12.46 17.75 -7.01
CA THR A 30 11.91 18.21 -8.28
C THR A 30 11.36 19.63 -8.15
N ALA A 31 10.59 19.91 -7.10
CA ALA A 31 10.05 21.23 -6.85
C ALA A 31 11.15 22.29 -6.66
N LEU A 32 12.16 22.00 -5.83
CA LEU A 32 13.29 22.90 -5.61
C LEU A 32 14.11 23.15 -6.90
N ASN A 33 14.29 22.14 -7.76
CA ASN A 33 14.95 22.30 -9.05
C ASN A 33 14.16 23.18 -10.05
N LYS A 34 12.83 23.23 -9.88
CA LYS A 34 11.96 24.14 -10.66
C LYS A 34 11.84 25.54 -10.03
N GLY A 35 12.60 25.83 -8.96
CA GLY A 35 12.58 27.13 -8.27
C GLY A 35 11.40 27.31 -7.31
N LEU A 36 10.67 26.26 -7.00
CA LEU A 36 9.53 26.30 -6.09
C LEU A 36 9.97 26.16 -4.63
N LYS A 37 9.20 26.73 -3.70
CA LYS A 37 9.30 26.46 -2.27
C LYS A 37 8.56 25.17 -1.91
N VAL A 38 9.05 24.46 -0.89
CA VAL A 38 8.41 23.23 -0.43
C VAL A 38 8.11 23.28 1.06
N LYS A 39 6.90 22.90 1.42
CA LYS A 39 6.39 22.74 2.78
C LYS A 39 6.11 21.27 3.04
N GLY A 40 6.74 20.69 4.08
CA GLY A 40 6.36 19.38 4.60
C GLY A 40 5.24 19.51 5.62
N ILE A 41 4.19 18.72 5.47
CA ILE A 41 3.07 18.69 6.42
C ILE A 41 3.23 17.42 7.25
N GLN A 42 3.48 17.56 8.53
CA GLN A 42 3.68 16.43 9.44
C GLN A 42 2.33 15.80 9.79
N LYS A 43 2.31 14.49 10.04
CA LYS A 43 1.11 13.72 10.44
C LYS A 43 -0.09 13.85 9.50
N GLY A 44 0.15 14.10 8.21
CA GLY A 44 -0.89 14.15 7.19
C GLY A 44 -1.94 15.22 7.43
N TYR A 45 -3.22 14.87 7.24
CA TYR A 45 -4.33 15.82 7.45
C TYR A 45 -4.47 16.31 8.89
N ASN A 46 -4.04 15.50 9.88
CA ASN A 46 -4.05 15.92 11.27
C ASN A 46 -3.12 17.13 11.48
N GLY A 47 -1.87 17.02 11.00
CA GLY A 47 -0.92 18.11 11.09
C GLY A 47 -1.31 19.32 10.23
N LEU A 48 -1.99 19.10 9.10
CA LEU A 48 -2.49 20.20 8.29
C LEU A 48 -3.52 21.05 9.06
N ILE A 49 -4.47 20.40 9.76
CA ILE A 49 -5.44 21.11 10.62
C ILE A 49 -4.77 21.80 11.80
N ASN A 50 -3.74 21.18 12.38
CA ASN A 50 -3.02 21.68 13.56
C ASN A 50 -1.84 22.59 13.24
N ASP A 51 -1.67 22.98 11.98
CA ASP A 51 -0.63 23.90 11.54
C ASP A 51 0.81 23.36 11.74
N GLU A 52 0.96 22.02 11.71
CA GLU A 52 2.26 21.34 11.81
C GLU A 52 2.98 21.33 10.43
N VAL A 53 3.35 22.50 9.96
CA VAL A 53 3.97 22.75 8.64
C VAL A 53 5.41 23.19 8.82
N ILE A 54 6.32 22.52 8.10
CA ILE A 54 7.78 22.79 8.13
C ILE A 54 8.29 23.18 6.76
N ASP A 55 9.33 24.03 6.72
CA ASP A 55 10.07 24.31 5.49
C ASP A 55 10.97 23.11 5.12
N MET A 56 11.01 22.77 3.84
CA MET A 56 11.84 21.69 3.35
C MET A 56 12.85 22.18 2.31
N ASP A 57 14.08 21.76 2.48
CA ASP A 57 15.19 22.01 1.57
C ASP A 57 15.83 20.68 1.08
N LYS A 58 16.93 20.78 0.32
CA LYS A 58 17.66 19.58 -0.16
C LYS A 58 18.22 18.73 0.98
N LYS A 59 18.54 19.34 2.14
CA LYS A 59 19.10 18.63 3.31
C LYS A 59 18.02 17.86 4.04
N SER A 60 16.80 18.40 4.10
CA SER A 60 15.64 17.75 4.73
C SER A 60 15.33 16.35 4.17
N VAL A 61 15.75 16.09 2.93
CA VAL A 61 15.51 14.83 2.23
C VAL A 61 16.79 14.10 1.83
N SER A 62 17.92 14.41 2.50
CA SER A 62 19.16 13.68 2.31
C SER A 62 19.10 12.34 3.01
N ASP A 63 19.67 11.32 2.38
CA ASP A 63 19.84 9.96 2.93
C ASP A 63 18.55 9.30 3.46
N ILE A 64 17.41 9.58 2.81
CA ILE A 64 16.13 9.00 3.16
C ILE A 64 15.58 8.02 2.12
N ILE A 65 16.12 7.97 0.91
CA ILE A 65 15.60 7.14 -0.19
C ILE A 65 15.53 5.64 0.16
N GLN A 66 16.48 5.16 0.97
CA GLN A 66 16.59 3.78 1.41
C GLN A 66 15.84 3.51 2.72
N ARG A 67 15.28 4.53 3.36
CA ARG A 67 14.63 4.39 4.68
C ARG A 67 13.17 4.03 4.53
N GLY A 68 12.74 3.01 5.27
CA GLY A 68 11.33 2.68 5.46
C GLY A 68 10.59 3.73 6.31
N GLY A 69 9.27 3.54 6.44
CA GLY A 69 8.41 4.50 7.12
C GLY A 69 8.29 5.83 6.36
N THR A 70 7.96 6.89 7.07
CA THR A 70 7.83 8.25 6.52
C THR A 70 8.39 9.29 7.48
N ILE A 71 9.25 10.18 6.99
CA ILE A 71 9.83 11.29 7.77
C ILE A 71 8.80 12.37 8.12
N LEU A 72 7.68 12.41 7.41
CA LEU A 72 6.59 13.35 7.68
C LEU A 72 5.55 12.78 8.66
N TYR A 73 5.75 11.55 9.12
CA TYR A 73 4.81 10.85 9.99
C TYR A 73 3.41 10.70 9.35
N THR A 74 2.53 9.96 9.99
CA THR A 74 1.14 9.81 9.58
C THR A 74 0.25 9.67 10.81
N ALA A 75 -0.98 10.17 10.74
CA ALA A 75 -1.98 10.03 11.78
C ALA A 75 -3.39 9.95 11.20
N ARG A 76 -4.28 9.28 11.91
CA ARG A 76 -5.71 9.37 11.61
C ARG A 76 -6.22 10.75 12.02
N CYS A 77 -7.09 11.33 11.19
CA CYS A 77 -7.71 12.63 11.46
C CYS A 77 -9.22 12.56 11.24
N LEU A 78 -9.97 12.33 12.31
CA LEU A 78 -11.43 12.29 12.25
C LEU A 78 -12.02 13.70 12.02
N GLU A 79 -11.37 14.75 12.54
CA GLU A 79 -11.79 16.14 12.33
C GLU A 79 -11.81 16.50 10.83
N PHE A 80 -10.87 16.00 10.04
CA PHE A 80 -10.81 16.25 8.61
C PHE A 80 -11.99 15.61 7.83
N MET A 81 -12.72 14.68 8.41
CA MET A 81 -13.95 14.13 7.81
C MET A 81 -15.11 15.12 7.85
N THR A 82 -15.02 16.20 8.62
CA THR A 82 -16.03 17.25 8.72
C THR A 82 -15.75 18.41 7.76
N ALA A 83 -16.80 19.10 7.31
CA ALA A 83 -16.67 20.28 6.45
C ALA A 83 -15.84 21.40 7.11
N ASP A 84 -15.95 21.56 8.43
CA ASP A 84 -15.20 22.59 9.17
C ASP A 84 -13.71 22.24 9.25
N GLY A 85 -13.35 20.96 9.47
CA GLY A 85 -11.96 20.50 9.44
C GLY A 85 -11.33 20.68 8.06
N GLN A 86 -12.08 20.42 6.97
CA GLN A 86 -11.62 20.63 5.60
C GLN A 86 -11.35 22.10 5.30
N LYS A 87 -12.26 23.01 5.72
CA LYS A 87 -12.07 24.45 5.57
C LYS A 87 -10.86 24.93 6.36
N LYS A 88 -10.72 24.50 7.63
CA LYS A 88 -9.57 24.82 8.47
C LYS A 88 -8.24 24.39 7.83
N ALA A 89 -8.20 23.19 7.24
CA ALA A 89 -7.03 22.71 6.49
C ALA A 89 -6.72 23.60 5.27
N ALA A 90 -7.73 24.02 4.52
CA ALA A 90 -7.56 24.92 3.38
C ALA A 90 -7.09 26.33 3.82
N GLU A 91 -7.56 26.82 4.97
CA GLU A 91 -7.07 28.08 5.56
C GLU A 91 -5.60 28.01 5.97
N VAL A 92 -5.16 26.86 6.51
CA VAL A 92 -3.73 26.63 6.82
C VAL A 92 -2.89 26.62 5.53
N CYS A 93 -3.38 26.00 4.45
CA CYS A 93 -2.72 26.08 3.15
C CYS A 93 -2.55 27.54 2.69
N LYS A 94 -3.61 28.33 2.78
CA LYS A 94 -3.59 29.75 2.45
C LYS A 94 -2.63 30.55 3.34
N LYS A 95 -2.61 30.28 4.65
CA LYS A 95 -1.71 30.92 5.63
C LYS A 95 -0.25 30.71 5.26
N HIS A 96 0.14 29.49 4.83
CA HIS A 96 1.50 29.15 4.44
C HIS A 96 1.80 29.42 2.97
N GLY A 97 0.85 29.98 2.21
CA GLY A 97 1.00 30.25 0.78
C GLY A 97 1.18 28.99 -0.07
N ILE A 98 0.63 27.86 0.38
CA ILE A 98 0.69 26.60 -0.35
C ILE A 98 -0.30 26.66 -1.52
N ASP A 99 0.20 26.58 -2.75
CA ASP A 99 -0.58 26.66 -3.98
C ASP A 99 -1.09 25.30 -4.44
N GLY A 100 -0.41 24.22 -4.03
CA GLY A 100 -0.81 22.85 -4.32
C GLY A 100 -0.17 21.85 -3.37
N ILE A 101 -0.79 20.70 -3.18
CA ILE A 101 -0.33 19.64 -2.28
C ILE A 101 -0.19 18.31 -3.01
N VAL A 102 0.93 17.63 -2.79
CA VAL A 102 1.11 16.22 -3.15
C VAL A 102 0.73 15.37 -1.94
N VAL A 103 -0.26 14.51 -2.11
CA VAL A 103 -0.80 13.61 -1.09
C VAL A 103 -0.34 12.18 -1.38
N ILE A 104 0.50 11.61 -0.52
CA ILE A 104 1.02 10.25 -0.65
C ILE A 104 0.24 9.33 0.29
N GLY A 105 -0.48 8.34 -0.26
CA GLY A 105 -1.29 7.43 0.56
C GLY A 105 -2.21 6.54 -0.26
N GLY A 106 -3.24 5.99 0.37
CA GLY A 106 -4.25 5.13 -0.25
C GLY A 106 -5.58 5.84 -0.49
N ASP A 107 -6.64 5.06 -0.76
CA ASP A 107 -7.99 5.53 -1.08
C ASP A 107 -8.54 6.61 -0.15
N GLY A 108 -8.45 6.38 1.17
CA GLY A 108 -8.91 7.35 2.15
C GLY A 108 -8.18 8.70 2.06
N SER A 109 -6.89 8.66 1.71
CA SER A 109 -6.08 9.86 1.51
C SER A 109 -6.48 10.62 0.24
N PHE A 110 -6.88 9.91 -0.80
CA PHE A 110 -7.35 10.53 -2.06
C PHE A 110 -8.74 11.15 -1.92
N ARG A 111 -9.63 10.52 -1.13
CA ARG A 111 -10.91 11.18 -0.75
C ARG A 111 -10.64 12.47 0.02
N GLY A 112 -9.61 12.49 0.85
CA GLY A 112 -9.16 13.71 1.53
C GLY A 112 -8.60 14.74 0.55
N ALA A 113 -7.80 14.34 -0.44
CA ALA A 113 -7.27 15.21 -1.48
C ALA A 113 -8.39 15.84 -2.32
N GLN A 114 -9.41 15.05 -2.69
CA GLN A 114 -10.64 15.52 -3.34
C GLN A 114 -11.32 16.64 -2.52
N LYS A 115 -11.47 16.41 -1.21
CA LYS A 115 -12.11 17.42 -0.33
C LYS A 115 -11.28 18.70 -0.20
N LEU A 116 -9.95 18.62 -0.23
CA LEU A 116 -9.09 19.80 -0.31
C LEU A 116 -9.27 20.52 -1.65
N ALA A 117 -9.37 19.78 -2.76
CA ALA A 117 -9.59 20.37 -4.08
C ALA A 117 -10.93 21.11 -4.17
N GLU A 118 -12.01 20.55 -3.58
CA GLU A 118 -13.31 21.20 -3.45
C GLU A 118 -13.22 22.52 -2.63
N ASN A 119 -12.25 22.64 -1.71
CA ASN A 119 -11.96 23.83 -0.92
C ASN A 119 -10.88 24.75 -1.57
N GLY A 120 -10.58 24.56 -2.85
CA GLY A 120 -9.74 25.45 -3.64
C GLY A 120 -8.23 25.24 -3.51
N VAL A 121 -7.78 24.09 -2.98
CA VAL A 121 -6.36 23.71 -2.92
C VAL A 121 -6.06 22.73 -4.04
N ASN A 122 -5.10 23.02 -4.91
CA ASN A 122 -4.69 22.05 -5.95
C ASN A 122 -4.10 20.79 -5.34
N THR A 123 -4.55 19.62 -5.78
CA THR A 123 -4.09 18.35 -5.19
C THR A 123 -3.67 17.35 -6.26
N ILE A 124 -2.57 16.64 -5.97
CA ILE A 124 -2.12 15.47 -6.75
C ILE A 124 -1.90 14.32 -5.78
N GLY A 125 -2.54 13.18 -6.02
CA GLY A 125 -2.38 11.95 -5.26
C GLY A 125 -1.23 11.08 -5.80
N LEU A 126 -0.50 10.42 -4.90
CA LEU A 126 0.47 9.37 -5.22
C LEU A 126 0.08 8.07 -4.49
N PRO A 127 -0.03 6.93 -5.19
CA PRO A 127 -0.47 5.67 -4.59
C PRO A 127 0.62 5.06 -3.70
N GLY A 128 0.60 5.40 -2.42
CA GLY A 128 1.49 4.90 -1.37
C GLY A 128 0.74 3.97 -0.42
N THR A 129 0.66 2.69 -0.77
CA THR A 129 0.04 1.61 0.01
C THR A 129 0.64 0.28 -0.40
N ILE A 130 0.76 -0.65 0.56
CA ILE A 130 1.21 -2.01 0.29
C ILE A 130 0.10 -2.90 -0.31
N ASP A 131 -1.17 -2.48 -0.24
CA ASP A 131 -2.33 -3.35 -0.50
C ASP A 131 -2.60 -3.59 -2.00
N LEU A 132 -2.06 -2.76 -2.90
CA LEU A 132 -2.29 -2.79 -4.36
C LEU A 132 -3.78 -2.65 -4.74
N ASP A 133 -4.59 -2.09 -3.87
CA ASP A 133 -6.05 -2.00 -3.97
C ASP A 133 -6.56 -0.75 -4.71
N ILE A 134 -5.66 0.12 -5.19
CA ILE A 134 -6.02 1.31 -5.96
C ILE A 134 -6.31 0.92 -7.42
N ALA A 135 -7.58 1.02 -7.83
CA ALA A 135 -8.06 0.42 -9.07
C ALA A 135 -7.49 1.02 -10.36
N CYS A 136 -7.16 2.30 -10.37
CA CYS A 136 -6.66 2.99 -11.57
C CYS A 136 -5.19 2.68 -11.88
N THR A 137 -4.46 2.01 -10.97
CA THR A 137 -3.03 1.75 -11.13
C THR A 137 -2.69 0.26 -11.05
N ASP A 138 -1.69 -0.15 -11.82
CA ASP A 138 -1.13 -1.50 -11.79
C ASP A 138 -0.03 -1.63 -10.71
N TYR A 139 0.36 -0.53 -10.06
CA TYR A 139 1.40 -0.51 -9.05
C TYR A 139 1.14 0.53 -7.97
N THR A 140 1.37 0.13 -6.70
CA THR A 140 1.38 1.04 -5.56
C THR A 140 2.72 0.98 -4.84
N ILE A 141 3.20 2.14 -4.38
CA ILE A 141 4.49 2.29 -3.68
C ILE A 141 4.42 1.53 -2.37
N GLY A 142 5.32 0.55 -2.18
CA GLY A 142 5.40 -0.30 -1.00
C GLY A 142 4.96 -1.74 -1.21
N PHE A 143 4.21 -2.04 -2.27
CA PHE A 143 3.72 -3.38 -2.55
C PHE A 143 4.85 -4.40 -2.76
N ASP A 144 5.81 -4.08 -3.63
CA ASP A 144 6.93 -4.99 -3.94
C ASP A 144 7.77 -5.30 -2.70
N THR A 145 8.03 -4.31 -1.86
CA THR A 145 8.75 -4.51 -0.59
C THR A 145 7.95 -5.38 0.38
N ALA A 146 6.64 -5.15 0.50
CA ALA A 146 5.79 -5.92 1.39
C ALA A 146 5.73 -7.41 0.98
N VAL A 147 5.61 -7.69 -0.32
CA VAL A 147 5.64 -9.06 -0.86
C VAL A 147 7.01 -9.72 -0.62
N ASN A 148 8.12 -9.03 -0.87
CA ASN A 148 9.45 -9.59 -0.62
C ASN A 148 9.70 -9.87 0.86
N THR A 149 9.24 -8.98 1.77
CA THR A 149 9.31 -9.20 3.21
C THR A 149 8.50 -10.42 3.64
N ALA A 150 7.29 -10.58 3.11
CA ALA A 150 6.45 -11.72 3.39
C ALA A 150 7.08 -13.01 2.84
N MET A 151 7.58 -12.99 1.61
CA MET A 151 8.25 -14.13 0.96
C MET A 151 9.44 -14.62 1.79
N GLU A 152 10.31 -13.72 2.25
CA GLU A 152 11.44 -14.09 3.12
C GLU A 152 11.00 -14.75 4.43
N ALA A 153 9.91 -14.27 5.03
CA ALA A 153 9.35 -14.87 6.24
C ALA A 153 8.73 -16.25 5.96
N ILE A 154 8.02 -16.40 4.84
CA ILE A 154 7.38 -17.65 4.41
C ILE A 154 8.45 -18.73 4.17
N ASP A 155 9.56 -18.40 3.51
CA ASP A 155 10.66 -19.35 3.28
C ASP A 155 11.21 -19.89 4.60
N LYS A 156 11.45 -19.03 5.59
CA LYS A 156 11.92 -19.44 6.93
C LYS A 156 10.90 -20.33 7.66
N ILE A 157 9.60 -20.03 7.53
CA ILE A 157 8.52 -20.84 8.12
C ILE A 157 8.43 -22.20 7.40
N ARG A 158 8.60 -22.24 6.09
CA ARG A 158 8.59 -23.47 5.30
C ARG A 158 9.68 -24.43 5.76
N ASP A 159 10.90 -23.95 6.00
CA ASP A 159 12.03 -24.80 6.46
C ASP A 159 11.66 -25.56 7.73
N THR A 160 11.10 -24.87 8.72
CA THR A 160 10.67 -25.51 9.96
C THR A 160 9.42 -26.37 9.81
N SER A 161 8.47 -25.94 8.96
CA SER A 161 7.27 -26.70 8.61
C SER A 161 7.59 -28.04 7.99
N THR A 162 8.55 -28.06 7.05
CA THR A 162 9.05 -29.26 6.40
C THR A 162 9.75 -30.18 7.40
N SER A 163 10.60 -29.63 8.28
CA SER A 163 11.34 -30.41 9.27
C SER A 163 10.44 -31.11 10.28
N HIS A 164 9.27 -30.58 10.55
CA HIS A 164 8.31 -31.13 11.52
C HIS A 164 7.08 -31.78 10.88
N GLU A 165 7.02 -31.85 9.56
CA GLU A 165 5.87 -32.38 8.80
C GLU A 165 4.52 -31.74 9.16
N ARG A 166 4.51 -30.40 9.35
CA ARG A 166 3.35 -29.60 9.79
C ARG A 166 2.58 -28.98 8.66
N CYS A 167 1.34 -28.55 8.96
CA CYS A 167 0.61 -27.54 8.19
C CYS A 167 0.89 -26.16 8.76
N SER A 168 1.21 -25.18 7.90
CA SER A 168 1.44 -23.80 8.29
C SER A 168 0.44 -22.89 7.58
N ILE A 169 -0.26 -22.07 8.36
CA ILE A 169 -1.12 -20.99 7.87
C ILE A 169 -0.37 -19.67 8.09
N ILE A 170 -0.09 -18.95 7.02
CA ILE A 170 0.61 -17.66 7.11
C ILE A 170 -0.35 -16.56 6.69
N GLU A 171 -0.70 -15.71 7.67
CA GLU A 171 -1.56 -14.56 7.43
C GLU A 171 -0.72 -13.37 6.99
N VAL A 172 -1.06 -12.83 5.81
CA VAL A 172 -0.41 -11.68 5.21
C VAL A 172 -1.35 -10.48 5.18
N MET A 173 -0.80 -9.28 5.22
CA MET A 173 -1.56 -8.04 5.09
C MET A 173 -2.18 -7.89 3.69
N GLY A 174 -2.92 -6.84 3.46
CA GLY A 174 -3.62 -6.53 2.21
C GLY A 174 -5.00 -5.93 2.47
N ARG A 175 -5.38 -5.75 3.75
CA ARG A 175 -6.67 -5.23 4.18
C ARG A 175 -7.82 -6.09 3.62
N ASN A 176 -8.62 -5.54 2.70
CA ASN A 176 -9.73 -6.27 2.05
C ASN A 176 -9.34 -6.84 0.67
N ALA A 177 -8.07 -6.78 0.29
CA ALA A 177 -7.56 -7.21 -1.00
C ALA A 177 -6.58 -8.38 -0.86
N GLY A 178 -6.70 -9.36 -1.74
CA GLY A 178 -5.91 -10.58 -1.73
C GLY A 178 -4.60 -10.52 -2.55
N TYR A 179 -4.17 -9.35 -3.06
CA TYR A 179 -3.02 -9.26 -3.97
C TYR A 179 -1.70 -9.74 -3.34
N ILE A 180 -1.41 -9.34 -2.09
CA ILE A 180 -0.21 -9.82 -1.38
C ILE A 180 -0.29 -11.33 -1.19
N ALA A 181 -1.44 -11.85 -0.75
CA ALA A 181 -1.63 -13.28 -0.55
C ALA A 181 -1.46 -14.07 -1.86
N LEU A 182 -2.01 -13.59 -2.97
CA LEU A 182 -1.89 -14.23 -4.27
C LEU A 182 -0.43 -14.27 -4.73
N TRP A 183 0.27 -13.14 -4.68
CA TRP A 183 1.68 -13.07 -5.11
C TRP A 183 2.59 -13.91 -4.22
N CYS A 184 2.44 -13.82 -2.91
CA CYS A 184 3.20 -14.66 -1.97
C CYS A 184 2.90 -16.15 -2.17
N GLY A 185 1.63 -16.51 -2.39
CA GLY A 185 1.23 -17.88 -2.59
C GLY A 185 1.81 -18.50 -3.85
N ILE A 186 1.74 -17.79 -4.98
CA ILE A 186 2.35 -18.25 -6.25
C ILE A 186 3.87 -18.30 -6.11
N ALA A 187 4.51 -17.25 -5.61
CA ALA A 187 5.97 -17.16 -5.50
C ALA A 187 6.58 -18.23 -4.58
N ASN A 188 5.84 -18.62 -3.55
CA ASN A 188 6.27 -19.66 -2.62
C ASN A 188 5.67 -21.04 -2.92
N GLY A 189 4.85 -21.21 -3.95
CA GLY A 189 4.22 -22.49 -4.29
C GLY A 189 3.36 -23.02 -3.14
N ALA A 190 2.50 -22.17 -2.57
CA ALA A 190 1.57 -22.56 -1.52
C ALA A 190 0.53 -23.56 -2.07
N GLU A 191 0.10 -24.49 -1.23
CA GLU A 191 -0.94 -25.46 -1.59
C GLU A 191 -2.32 -24.81 -1.64
N ASP A 192 -2.60 -23.87 -0.72
CA ASP A 192 -3.86 -23.13 -0.70
C ASP A 192 -3.58 -21.64 -0.52
N ILE A 193 -4.32 -20.81 -1.26
CA ILE A 193 -4.28 -19.35 -1.18
C ILE A 193 -5.70 -18.84 -0.95
N LEU A 194 -5.93 -18.23 0.20
CA LEU A 194 -7.23 -17.75 0.60
C LEU A 194 -7.32 -16.24 0.36
N LEU A 195 -8.19 -15.83 -0.55
CA LEU A 195 -8.39 -14.46 -0.99
C LEU A 195 -9.78 -13.96 -0.61
N PRO A 196 -9.96 -12.77 -0.04
CA PRO A 196 -11.29 -12.25 0.31
C PRO A 196 -12.24 -12.21 -0.87
N GLU A 197 -11.73 -12.02 -2.09
CA GLU A 197 -12.51 -11.93 -3.32
C GLU A 197 -13.04 -13.29 -3.81
N ARG A 198 -12.50 -14.41 -3.30
CA ARG A 198 -12.76 -15.75 -3.83
C ARG A 198 -13.12 -16.79 -2.76
N TYR A 199 -12.91 -16.48 -1.49
CA TYR A 199 -13.12 -17.43 -0.40
C TYR A 199 -14.61 -17.53 -0.04
N ASP A 200 -15.14 -18.73 -0.17
CA ASP A 200 -16.54 -19.06 0.10
C ASP A 200 -16.78 -19.65 1.52
N ASN A 201 -15.75 -19.60 2.39
CA ASN A 201 -15.72 -20.20 3.73
C ASN A 201 -15.73 -21.74 3.72
N ASP A 202 -15.34 -22.39 2.65
CA ASP A 202 -15.23 -23.86 2.58
C ASP A 202 -13.91 -24.35 3.18
N GLU A 203 -13.82 -24.41 4.51
CA GLU A 203 -12.68 -25.04 5.20
C GLU A 203 -12.60 -26.55 4.95
N GLN A 204 -13.72 -27.20 4.58
CA GLN A 204 -13.71 -28.63 4.32
C GLN A 204 -12.94 -28.98 3.05
N ALA A 205 -12.96 -28.12 2.04
CA ALA A 205 -12.13 -28.29 0.84
C ALA A 205 -10.64 -28.28 1.18
N ILE A 206 -10.22 -27.35 2.05
CA ILE A 206 -8.82 -27.26 2.54
C ILE A 206 -8.43 -28.53 3.30
N ILE A 207 -9.29 -28.99 4.23
CA ILE A 207 -9.06 -30.22 5.01
C ILE A 207 -8.90 -31.42 4.07
N ASN A 208 -9.79 -31.56 3.08
CA ASN A 208 -9.72 -32.65 2.10
C ASN A 208 -8.41 -32.59 1.28
N HIS A 209 -7.98 -31.39 0.86
CA HIS A 209 -6.75 -31.18 0.12
C HIS A 209 -5.52 -31.61 0.95
N ILE A 210 -5.49 -31.27 2.24
CA ILE A 210 -4.44 -31.68 3.17
C ILE A 210 -4.38 -33.21 3.30
N ILE A 211 -5.55 -33.87 3.51
CA ILE A 211 -5.65 -35.31 3.69
C ILE A 211 -5.22 -36.04 2.41
N GLU A 212 -5.64 -35.57 1.25
CA GLU A 212 -5.25 -36.15 -0.06
C GLU A 212 -3.75 -35.97 -0.33
N GLY A 213 -3.20 -34.79 -0.02
CA GLY A 213 -1.77 -34.52 -0.12
C GLY A 213 -0.96 -35.50 0.73
N ARG A 214 -1.37 -35.74 1.97
CA ARG A 214 -0.75 -36.74 2.86
C ARG A 214 -0.79 -38.15 2.29
N LYS A 215 -1.91 -38.58 1.73
CA LYS A 215 -2.04 -39.89 1.08
C LYS A 215 -1.09 -40.05 -0.09
N LYS A 216 -0.75 -38.96 -0.81
CA LYS A 216 0.22 -38.92 -1.91
C LYS A 216 1.67 -38.76 -1.44
N GLY A 217 1.93 -38.77 -0.11
CA GLY A 217 3.27 -38.66 0.48
C GLY A 217 3.76 -37.23 0.73
N LYS A 218 2.89 -36.22 0.60
CA LYS A 218 3.22 -34.84 0.90
C LYS A 218 3.43 -34.68 2.42
N LYS A 219 4.55 -34.09 2.83
CA LYS A 219 4.95 -34.05 4.24
C LYS A 219 4.57 -32.74 4.96
N HIS A 220 4.44 -31.65 4.25
CA HIS A 220 4.02 -30.36 4.78
C HIS A 220 2.92 -29.76 3.92
N HIS A 221 2.21 -28.78 4.47
CA HIS A 221 1.16 -28.03 3.76
C HIS A 221 1.25 -26.55 4.11
N LEU A 222 1.30 -25.71 3.10
CA LEU A 222 1.42 -24.25 3.25
C LEU A 222 0.15 -23.56 2.77
N ILE A 223 -0.48 -22.80 3.65
CA ILE A 223 -1.66 -22.00 3.37
C ILE A 223 -1.30 -20.52 3.51
N ILE A 224 -1.50 -19.73 2.48
CA ILE A 224 -1.39 -18.27 2.58
C ILE A 224 -2.80 -17.70 2.75
N ASN A 225 -3.03 -17.03 3.86
CA ASN A 225 -4.31 -16.43 4.22
C ASN A 225 -4.23 -14.91 4.18
N ALA A 226 -5.11 -14.25 3.43
CA ALA A 226 -5.21 -12.79 3.46
C ALA A 226 -5.86 -12.31 4.77
N GLU A 227 -5.36 -11.23 5.38
CA GLU A 227 -5.92 -10.67 6.62
C GLU A 227 -7.40 -10.27 6.52
N GLY A 228 -7.88 -10.00 5.30
CA GLY A 228 -9.30 -9.71 5.05
C GLY A 228 -10.24 -10.87 5.35
N ILE A 229 -9.74 -12.11 5.31
CA ILE A 229 -10.43 -13.31 5.80
C ILE A 229 -10.19 -13.45 7.31
N GLY A 230 -8.94 -13.25 7.75
CA GLY A 230 -8.55 -13.35 9.16
C GLY A 230 -8.71 -14.75 9.75
N HIS A 231 -8.94 -14.81 11.06
CA HIS A 231 -9.25 -16.03 11.83
C HIS A 231 -8.21 -17.17 11.74
N SER A 232 -6.98 -16.91 11.27
CA SER A 232 -5.95 -17.92 11.01
C SER A 232 -5.65 -18.83 12.22
N THR A 233 -5.62 -18.28 13.44
CA THR A 233 -5.41 -19.09 14.66
C THR A 233 -6.55 -20.04 14.92
N GLY A 234 -7.80 -19.62 14.70
CA GLY A 234 -8.99 -20.46 14.83
C GLY A 234 -9.04 -21.55 13.76
N MET A 235 -8.74 -21.19 12.52
CA MET A 235 -8.62 -22.09 11.38
C MET A 235 -7.57 -23.18 11.64
N ALA A 236 -6.39 -22.81 12.14
CA ALA A 236 -5.33 -23.76 12.45
C ALA A 236 -5.81 -24.84 13.46
N ARG A 237 -6.51 -24.44 14.52
CA ARG A 237 -7.06 -25.39 15.52
C ARG A 237 -8.09 -26.34 14.91
N ARG A 238 -8.98 -25.85 14.03
CA ARG A 238 -10.00 -26.67 13.39
C ARG A 238 -9.39 -27.67 12.40
N ILE A 239 -8.41 -27.23 11.60
CA ILE A 239 -7.67 -28.10 10.67
C ILE A 239 -6.92 -29.18 11.44
N GLU A 240 -6.20 -28.83 12.52
CA GLU A 240 -5.50 -29.79 13.37
C GLU A 240 -6.44 -30.83 13.98
N ALA A 241 -7.59 -30.39 14.51
CA ALA A 241 -8.61 -31.28 15.07
C ALA A 241 -9.19 -32.25 14.02
N ALA A 242 -9.40 -31.79 12.79
CA ALA A 242 -10.00 -32.58 11.71
C ALA A 242 -9.00 -33.55 11.03
N THR A 243 -7.73 -33.18 10.95
CA THR A 243 -6.70 -33.92 10.20
C THR A 243 -5.74 -34.72 11.07
N GLY A 244 -5.62 -34.38 12.35
CA GLY A 244 -4.59 -34.89 13.26
C GLY A 244 -3.18 -34.38 12.93
N ILE A 245 -3.03 -33.43 11.99
CA ILE A 245 -1.75 -32.85 11.60
C ILE A 245 -1.52 -31.58 12.39
N GLU A 246 -0.39 -31.50 13.08
CA GLU A 246 -0.01 -30.27 13.79
C GLU A 246 -0.07 -29.06 12.86
N THR A 247 -0.91 -28.09 13.19
CA THR A 247 -1.16 -26.91 12.36
C THR A 247 -0.85 -25.64 13.14
N ARG A 248 -0.04 -24.77 12.58
CA ARG A 248 0.39 -23.52 13.19
C ARG A 248 0.01 -22.33 12.33
N ALA A 249 -0.51 -21.27 12.96
CA ALA A 249 -0.75 -20.00 12.34
C ALA A 249 0.35 -19.00 12.70
N THR A 250 0.83 -18.28 11.69
CA THR A 250 1.78 -17.16 11.85
C THR A 250 1.19 -15.93 11.19
N ILE A 251 0.98 -14.87 11.97
CA ILE A 251 0.45 -13.59 11.47
C ILE A 251 1.63 -12.65 11.28
N LEU A 252 1.96 -12.29 10.03
CA LEU A 252 3.12 -11.44 9.74
C LEU A 252 2.91 -9.98 10.18
N GLY A 253 1.70 -9.45 9.98
CA GLY A 253 1.33 -8.12 10.44
C GLY A 253 2.27 -7.01 9.96
N TYR A 254 2.55 -6.06 10.84
CA TYR A 254 3.24 -4.79 10.52
C TYR A 254 4.68 -4.91 10.01
N MET A 255 5.35 -6.06 10.15
CA MET A 255 6.67 -6.23 9.54
C MET A 255 6.65 -6.02 8.01
N GLN A 256 5.50 -6.25 7.37
CA GLN A 256 5.30 -6.02 5.93
C GLN A 256 5.24 -4.53 5.54
N ARG A 257 5.02 -3.62 6.49
CA ARG A 257 5.05 -2.17 6.26
C ARG A 257 6.43 -1.55 6.45
N GLY A 258 7.33 -2.27 7.11
CA GLY A 258 8.66 -1.80 7.45
C GLY A 258 9.72 -2.22 6.43
N GLY A 259 10.94 -1.85 6.75
CA GLY A 259 12.13 -2.23 5.98
C GLY A 259 12.52 -1.25 4.90
N SER A 260 13.68 -1.52 4.33
CA SER A 260 14.26 -0.74 3.23
C SER A 260 13.48 -1.01 1.95
N PRO A 261 12.97 0.03 1.26
CA PRO A 261 12.24 -0.19 0.02
C PRO A 261 13.12 -0.86 -1.04
N THR A 262 12.52 -1.79 -1.80
CA THR A 262 13.19 -2.43 -2.94
C THR A 262 13.58 -1.42 -4.01
N CYS A 263 14.42 -1.84 -4.97
CA CYS A 263 14.78 -1.02 -6.13
C CYS A 263 13.51 -0.56 -6.87
N LYS A 264 12.52 -1.44 -7.03
CA LYS A 264 11.29 -1.15 -7.74
C LYS A 264 10.49 -0.06 -7.02
N ASP A 265 10.26 -0.20 -5.72
CA ASP A 265 9.55 0.81 -4.93
C ASP A 265 10.26 2.17 -4.95
N ARG A 266 11.59 2.21 -4.82
CA ARG A 266 12.36 3.47 -4.90
C ARG A 266 12.24 4.13 -6.27
N MET A 267 12.33 3.36 -7.35
CA MET A 267 12.26 3.87 -8.72
C MET A 267 10.87 4.41 -9.02
N TYR A 268 9.82 3.64 -8.75
CA TYR A 268 8.44 4.08 -9.02
C TYR A 268 8.06 5.30 -8.17
N ALA A 269 8.42 5.28 -6.87
CA ALA A 269 8.20 6.43 -5.99
C ALA A 269 8.91 7.69 -6.49
N SER A 270 10.13 7.56 -6.99
CA SER A 270 10.92 8.69 -7.51
C SER A 270 10.31 9.27 -8.78
N VAL A 271 9.90 8.41 -9.72
CA VAL A 271 9.30 8.87 -10.99
C VAL A 271 7.92 9.48 -10.74
N MET A 272 7.06 8.80 -9.96
CA MET A 272 5.72 9.30 -9.62
C MET A 272 5.79 10.63 -8.87
N GLY A 273 6.72 10.76 -7.91
CA GLY A 273 6.90 12.01 -7.15
C GLY A 273 7.34 13.18 -8.03
N SER A 274 8.22 12.94 -9.00
CA SER A 274 8.62 13.96 -9.99
C SER A 274 7.44 14.34 -10.88
N TYR A 275 6.71 13.35 -11.41
CA TYR A 275 5.57 13.56 -12.28
C TYR A 275 4.44 14.33 -11.59
N ALA A 276 4.20 14.09 -10.29
CA ALA A 276 3.21 14.85 -9.51
C ALA A 276 3.53 16.35 -9.46
N VAL A 277 4.82 16.71 -9.35
CA VAL A 277 5.25 18.11 -9.39
C VAL A 277 5.04 18.71 -10.77
N ASP A 278 5.34 17.96 -11.85
CA ASP A 278 5.10 18.41 -13.23
C ASP A 278 3.62 18.74 -13.44
N LEU A 279 2.70 17.85 -13.00
CA LEU A 279 1.25 18.06 -13.09
C LEU A 279 0.81 19.35 -12.37
N LEU A 280 1.32 19.61 -11.15
CA LEU A 280 1.01 20.85 -10.43
C LEU A 280 1.50 22.08 -11.17
N VAL A 281 2.73 22.06 -11.70
CA VAL A 281 3.30 23.17 -12.49
C VAL A 281 2.52 23.41 -13.78
N GLU A 282 1.99 22.37 -14.40
CA GLU A 282 1.08 22.45 -15.55
C GLU A 282 -0.32 23.01 -15.19
N GLY A 283 -0.56 23.29 -13.91
CA GLY A 283 -1.85 23.80 -13.43
C GLY A 283 -2.94 22.74 -13.29
N LYS A 284 -2.58 21.45 -13.30
CA LYS A 284 -3.52 20.36 -13.05
C LYS A 284 -3.83 20.23 -11.55
N SER A 285 -5.04 19.85 -11.25
CA SER A 285 -5.56 19.64 -9.90
C SER A 285 -6.50 18.45 -9.88
N ASN A 286 -6.76 17.90 -8.69
CA ASN A 286 -7.64 16.75 -8.49
C ASN A 286 -7.20 15.54 -9.34
N ARG A 287 -5.87 15.28 -9.40
CA ARG A 287 -5.31 14.17 -10.20
C ARG A 287 -4.64 13.13 -9.31
N LEU A 288 -4.71 11.89 -9.73
CA LEU A 288 -4.02 10.76 -9.13
C LEU A 288 -3.00 10.21 -10.13
N VAL A 289 -1.73 10.22 -9.75
CA VAL A 289 -0.66 9.58 -10.54
C VAL A 289 -0.82 8.07 -10.47
N ALA A 290 -0.66 7.42 -11.60
CA ALA A 290 -0.77 5.97 -11.72
C ALA A 290 0.33 5.41 -12.63
N TYR A 291 0.59 4.11 -12.49
CA TYR A 291 1.34 3.32 -13.48
C TYR A 291 0.37 2.36 -14.14
N LYS A 292 0.17 2.49 -15.43
CA LYS A 292 -0.83 1.71 -16.18
C LYS A 292 -0.27 1.29 -17.52
N ASN A 293 -0.35 0.00 -17.85
CA ASN A 293 0.11 -0.55 -19.15
C ASN A 293 1.54 -0.10 -19.52
N GLY A 294 2.47 -0.16 -18.56
CA GLY A 294 3.89 0.17 -18.78
C GLY A 294 4.21 1.68 -18.82
N LYS A 295 3.25 2.57 -18.50
CA LYS A 295 3.42 4.02 -18.55
C LYS A 295 3.00 4.70 -17.25
N PHE A 296 3.66 5.80 -16.92
CA PHE A 296 3.19 6.73 -15.88
C PHE A 296 2.14 7.66 -16.50
N VAL A 297 0.98 7.70 -15.89
CA VAL A 297 -0.21 8.44 -16.35
C VAL A 297 -0.89 9.12 -15.16
N ASP A 298 -1.89 9.94 -15.41
CA ASP A 298 -2.72 10.53 -14.37
C ASP A 298 -4.20 10.37 -14.68
N PHE A 299 -5.01 10.19 -13.67
CA PHE A 299 -6.47 10.13 -13.73
C PHE A 299 -7.06 11.24 -12.88
N ASP A 300 -8.27 11.66 -13.20
CA ASP A 300 -9.07 12.43 -12.25
C ASP A 300 -9.33 11.60 -11.00
N ILE A 301 -9.25 12.23 -9.80
CA ILE A 301 -9.42 11.49 -8.53
C ILE A 301 -10.83 10.89 -8.43
N ASP A 302 -11.86 11.59 -8.89
CA ASP A 302 -13.24 11.10 -8.84
C ASP A 302 -13.42 9.87 -9.73
N GLU A 303 -12.89 9.93 -10.96
CA GLU A 303 -12.87 8.79 -11.88
C GLU A 303 -12.07 7.62 -11.30
N ALA A 304 -10.87 7.88 -10.76
CA ALA A 304 -10.00 6.86 -10.19
C ALA A 304 -10.66 6.13 -9.02
N LEU A 305 -11.34 6.85 -8.13
CA LEU A 305 -12.04 6.30 -6.97
C LEU A 305 -13.32 5.53 -7.34
N ALA A 306 -13.90 5.78 -8.52
CA ALA A 306 -15.06 5.06 -9.03
C ALA A 306 -14.69 3.75 -9.77
N MET A 307 -13.43 3.58 -10.14
CA MET A 307 -12.95 2.36 -10.81
C MET A 307 -13.02 1.16 -9.87
N LYS A 308 -13.14 -0.03 -10.48
CA LYS A 308 -13.05 -1.32 -9.76
C LYS A 308 -11.85 -2.09 -10.27
N LYS A 309 -11.28 -2.89 -9.40
CA LYS A 309 -10.15 -3.78 -9.70
C LYS A 309 -10.46 -5.15 -9.11
N ASP A 310 -10.38 -6.17 -9.95
CA ASP A 310 -10.58 -7.55 -9.57
C ASP A 310 -9.24 -8.29 -9.59
N ILE A 311 -9.18 -9.43 -8.89
CA ILE A 311 -8.06 -10.37 -8.95
C ILE A 311 -7.89 -10.86 -10.39
N ASN A 312 -6.65 -10.95 -10.83
CA ASN A 312 -6.32 -11.53 -12.14
C ASN A 312 -6.67 -13.02 -12.18
N GLU A 313 -7.69 -13.37 -12.97
CA GLU A 313 -8.19 -14.74 -13.10
C GLU A 313 -7.10 -15.72 -13.59
N TYR A 314 -6.25 -15.28 -14.50
CA TYR A 314 -5.17 -16.15 -15.00
C TYR A 314 -4.15 -16.47 -13.91
N GLU A 315 -3.71 -15.46 -13.14
CA GLU A 315 -2.79 -15.67 -12.01
C GLU A 315 -3.41 -16.57 -10.93
N PHE A 316 -4.70 -16.36 -10.62
CA PHE A 316 -5.42 -17.19 -9.66
C PHE A 316 -5.51 -18.65 -10.14
N ASN A 317 -5.85 -18.87 -11.41
CA ASN A 317 -5.93 -20.21 -11.98
C ASN A 317 -4.55 -20.89 -12.06
N VAL A 318 -3.48 -20.13 -12.31
CA VAL A 318 -2.09 -20.64 -12.27
C VAL A 318 -1.74 -21.14 -10.87
N SER A 319 -2.14 -20.43 -9.80
CA SER A 319 -1.89 -20.89 -8.44
C SER A 319 -2.53 -22.26 -8.16
N ALA A 320 -3.78 -22.44 -8.56
CA ALA A 320 -4.50 -23.70 -8.41
C ALA A 320 -3.92 -24.84 -9.25
N LEU A 321 -3.32 -24.54 -10.41
CA LEU A 321 -2.64 -25.52 -11.26
C LEU A 321 -1.31 -25.98 -10.64
N LEU A 322 -0.54 -25.06 -10.07
CA LEU A 322 0.80 -25.34 -9.54
C LEU A 322 0.78 -25.96 -8.14
N SER A 323 -0.34 -25.86 -7.41
CA SER A 323 -0.50 -26.44 -6.07
C SER A 323 -0.82 -27.96 -6.08
N LYS A 324 -1.18 -28.53 -7.21
CA LYS A 324 -1.50 -29.95 -7.40
C LYS A 324 -0.21 -30.79 -7.57
#